data_248bd813f99ebacf90fb4c55f8ebe79f
#
_entry.id   248bd813f99ebacf90fb4c55f8ebe79f
#
_cell.length_a   1.000
_cell.length_b   1.000
_cell.length_c   1.000
_cell.angle_alpha   90.00
_cell.angle_beta   90.00
_cell.angle_gamma   90.00
#
_symmetry.space_group_name_H-M   'P 1'
#
loop_
_entity.id
_entity.type
_entity.pdbx_description
1 polymer ?
#
loop_
_entity_poly.entity_id
_entity_poly.type
_entity_poly.pdbx_seq_one_letter_code
_entity_poly.pdbx_strand_id
1 'polypeptide(L)'
;MGQSWTRGELIESPAIGQTGQGNIGVHSRQEQRYICHVCGQTFAARKGTVCYRLRTAAETVTLVVTLLAYGCPVQVIVVAFGLDERTVQDWQARARQHCERVDEHLVQQPRDLGQVQADEMRSKMQGGFAWLAMAMQVSTRLWLGATLSTHRNLTLIEALIRKMRTCTLCRPLLFATDGLQAYVHAIRAVFREPVPTGRRGHPRLRPWDGIYIAQVVKQYAIDSRFIPRLRRTAPSAVRCEPVLGGNWSLALWSGITTATRHTG
;
A
#
# COMPACT_ATOMS: atom_id res chain seq x y z
N MET A 1 -11.25 -32.71 1.38
CA MET A 1 -10.45 -31.49 1.24
C MET A 1 -11.40 -30.29 1.27
N GLY A 2 -11.48 -29.60 2.40
CA GLY A 2 -12.43 -28.50 2.56
C GLY A 2 -11.83 -27.23 1.98
N GLN A 3 -12.41 -26.72 0.91
CA GLN A 3 -12.08 -25.40 0.39
C GLN A 3 -12.50 -24.36 1.43
N SER A 4 -11.56 -23.56 1.91
CA SER A 4 -11.82 -22.44 2.82
C SER A 4 -12.29 -21.24 2.00
N TRP A 5 -13.60 -21.03 1.93
CA TRP A 5 -14.18 -19.87 1.24
C TRP A 5 -13.86 -18.57 2.01
N THR A 6 -13.20 -17.63 1.38
CA THR A 6 -13.09 -16.26 1.87
C THR A 6 -14.35 -15.46 1.47
N ARG A 7 -14.58 -14.31 2.09
CA ARG A 7 -15.70 -13.43 1.74
C ARG A 7 -15.66 -12.99 0.27
N GLY A 8 -14.46 -12.82 -0.30
CA GLY A 8 -14.24 -12.50 -1.71
C GLY A 8 -14.66 -13.66 -2.63
N GLU A 9 -14.27 -14.91 -2.28
CA GLU A 9 -14.64 -16.08 -3.06
C GLU A 9 -16.16 -16.33 -3.08
N LEU A 10 -16.87 -15.94 -2.01
CA LEU A 10 -18.33 -15.99 -1.99
C LEU A 10 -18.98 -14.92 -2.87
N ILE A 11 -18.31 -13.77 -3.05
CA ILE A 11 -18.78 -12.68 -3.93
C ILE A 11 -18.48 -12.98 -5.40
N GLU A 12 -17.36 -13.64 -5.67
CA GLU A 12 -16.93 -14.02 -7.02
C GLU A 12 -17.51 -15.37 -7.49
N SER A 13 -18.14 -16.13 -6.58
CA SER A 13 -18.82 -17.38 -6.96
C SER A 13 -19.97 -17.06 -7.93
N PRO A 14 -20.03 -17.72 -9.11
CA PRO A 14 -21.14 -17.55 -10.05
C PRO A 14 -22.51 -17.94 -9.46
N ALA A 15 -22.51 -18.57 -8.29
CA ALA A 15 -23.69 -18.91 -7.50
C ALA A 15 -24.26 -17.73 -6.70
N ILE A 16 -23.48 -16.67 -6.45
CA ILE A 16 -23.97 -15.44 -5.85
C ILE A 16 -24.36 -14.55 -7.04
N GLY A 17 -25.66 -14.53 -7.36
CA GLY A 17 -26.18 -13.75 -8.48
C GLY A 17 -25.67 -12.29 -8.43
N GLN A 18 -25.55 -11.66 -9.58
CA GLN A 18 -24.97 -10.31 -9.80
C GLN A 18 -25.54 -9.21 -8.89
N THR A 19 -26.62 -9.48 -8.17
CA THR A 19 -27.28 -8.53 -7.26
C THR A 19 -27.16 -8.90 -5.79
N GLY A 20 -26.48 -10.01 -5.44
CA GLY A 20 -26.38 -10.47 -4.04
C GLY A 20 -27.71 -10.83 -3.37
N GLN A 21 -28.82 -10.80 -4.10
CA GLN A 21 -30.13 -11.13 -3.61
C GLN A 21 -30.42 -12.63 -3.83
N GLY A 22 -30.71 -13.32 -2.73
CA GLY A 22 -31.37 -14.61 -2.77
C GLY A 22 -30.53 -15.86 -2.51
N ASN A 23 -29.20 -15.82 -2.64
CA ASN A 23 -28.37 -17.02 -2.49
C ASN A 23 -27.78 -17.22 -1.09
N ILE A 24 -27.85 -16.20 -0.22
CA ILE A 24 -27.39 -16.29 1.17
C ILE A 24 -28.57 -16.03 2.09
N GLY A 25 -28.92 -17.04 2.89
CA GLY A 25 -29.96 -16.94 3.92
C GLY A 25 -29.37 -16.89 5.32
N VAL A 26 -30.19 -16.47 6.28
CA VAL A 26 -29.85 -16.52 7.71
C VAL A 26 -30.11 -17.94 8.22
N HIS A 27 -29.04 -18.65 8.63
CA HIS A 27 -29.16 -19.98 9.24
C HIS A 27 -29.51 -19.88 10.74
N SER A 28 -28.80 -19.01 11.48
CA SER A 28 -29.03 -18.76 12.90
C SER A 28 -28.74 -17.30 13.22
N ARG A 29 -29.73 -16.57 13.71
CA ARG A 29 -29.57 -15.18 14.15
C ARG A 29 -28.76 -15.09 15.44
N GLN A 30 -28.98 -16.03 16.37
CA GLN A 30 -28.29 -16.07 17.65
C GLN A 30 -26.79 -16.29 17.49
N GLU A 31 -26.40 -17.21 16.59
CA GLU A 31 -24.99 -17.52 16.32
C GLU A 31 -24.39 -16.67 15.20
N GLN A 32 -25.17 -15.77 14.59
CA GLN A 32 -24.78 -14.97 13.42
C GLN A 32 -24.22 -15.87 12.29
N ARG A 33 -24.94 -16.94 11.98
CA ARG A 33 -24.59 -17.88 10.92
C ARG A 33 -25.48 -17.68 9.69
N TYR A 34 -24.87 -17.84 8.55
CA TYR A 34 -25.50 -17.77 7.23
C TYR A 34 -25.39 -19.10 6.51
N ILE A 35 -26.28 -19.34 5.58
CA ILE A 35 -26.29 -20.50 4.70
C ILE A 35 -26.22 -20.04 3.24
N CYS A 36 -25.38 -20.69 2.45
CA CYS A 36 -25.41 -20.55 1.00
C CYS A 36 -26.41 -21.55 0.42
N HIS A 37 -27.48 -21.07 -0.18
CA HIS A 37 -28.53 -21.94 -0.77
C HIS A 37 -28.07 -22.70 -2.00
N VAL A 38 -26.94 -22.33 -2.60
CA VAL A 38 -26.40 -23.02 -3.77
C VAL A 38 -25.59 -24.26 -3.39
N CYS A 39 -24.68 -24.10 -2.38
CA CYS A 39 -23.82 -25.23 -1.97
C CYS A 39 -24.23 -25.86 -0.63
N GLY A 40 -25.26 -25.35 0.04
CA GLY A 40 -25.76 -25.85 1.34
C GLY A 40 -24.82 -25.60 2.52
N GLN A 41 -23.67 -24.99 2.32
CA GLN A 41 -22.71 -24.74 3.39
C GLN A 41 -23.10 -23.57 4.27
N THR A 42 -22.84 -23.71 5.59
CA THR A 42 -23.05 -22.63 6.54
C THR A 42 -21.73 -21.98 6.93
N PHE A 43 -21.77 -20.66 7.19
CA PHE A 43 -20.60 -19.90 7.64
C PHE A 43 -21.00 -18.82 8.65
N ALA A 44 -20.08 -18.50 9.56
CA ALA A 44 -20.29 -17.44 10.53
C ALA A 44 -20.01 -16.06 9.91
N ALA A 45 -20.71 -15.01 10.38
CA ALA A 45 -20.50 -13.64 9.95
C ALA A 45 -19.04 -13.17 10.06
N ARG A 46 -18.32 -13.68 11.06
CA ARG A 46 -16.92 -13.36 11.33
C ARG A 46 -15.91 -14.19 10.55
N LYS A 47 -16.35 -15.14 9.70
CA LYS A 47 -15.45 -15.98 8.90
C LYS A 47 -14.59 -15.09 7.98
N GLY A 48 -13.28 -15.30 8.00
CA GLY A 48 -12.33 -14.51 7.22
C GLY A 48 -11.90 -13.18 7.87
N THR A 49 -12.46 -12.80 9.02
CA THR A 49 -12.05 -11.62 9.78
C THR A 49 -11.04 -11.97 10.87
N VAL A 50 -10.37 -10.97 11.43
CA VAL A 50 -9.47 -11.09 12.60
C VAL A 50 -10.17 -11.75 13.79
N CYS A 51 -11.47 -11.48 13.97
CA CYS A 51 -12.28 -11.97 15.10
C CYS A 51 -12.82 -13.40 14.93
N TYR A 52 -12.47 -14.09 13.85
CA TYR A 52 -12.98 -15.46 13.62
C TYR A 52 -12.48 -16.43 14.69
N ARG A 53 -13.40 -17.18 15.30
CA ARG A 53 -13.17 -18.14 16.40
C ARG A 53 -12.57 -17.52 17.67
N LEU A 54 -12.67 -16.22 17.86
CA LEU A 54 -12.35 -15.58 19.13
C LEU A 54 -13.59 -15.55 20.04
N ARG A 55 -13.38 -15.84 21.34
CA ARG A 55 -14.42 -15.74 22.37
C ARG A 55 -14.62 -14.31 22.85
N THR A 56 -13.56 -13.50 22.75
CA THR A 56 -13.58 -12.08 23.12
C THR A 56 -14.48 -11.29 22.18
N ALA A 57 -15.17 -10.29 22.73
CA ALA A 57 -16.00 -9.38 21.97
C ALA A 57 -15.22 -8.71 20.83
N ALA A 58 -15.83 -8.58 19.66
CA ALA A 58 -15.16 -8.03 18.49
C ALA A 58 -14.69 -6.59 18.69
N GLU A 59 -15.44 -5.83 19.48
CA GLU A 59 -15.16 -4.44 19.83
C GLU A 59 -13.84 -4.33 20.60
N THR A 60 -13.63 -5.22 21.59
CA THR A 60 -12.37 -5.28 22.35
C THR A 60 -11.19 -5.64 21.46
N VAL A 61 -11.33 -6.65 20.59
CA VAL A 61 -10.28 -7.04 19.65
C VAL A 61 -9.94 -5.89 18.70
N THR A 62 -10.96 -5.22 18.17
CA THR A 62 -10.78 -4.08 17.26
C THR A 62 -10.06 -2.93 17.97
N LEU A 63 -10.46 -2.61 19.22
CA LEU A 63 -9.82 -1.55 19.99
C LEU A 63 -8.35 -1.85 20.27
N VAL A 64 -8.04 -3.08 20.69
CA VAL A 64 -6.66 -3.52 20.95
C VAL A 64 -5.81 -3.45 19.67
N VAL A 65 -6.32 -3.97 18.55
CA VAL A 65 -5.60 -3.90 17.26
C VAL A 65 -5.39 -2.46 16.81
N THR A 66 -6.37 -1.59 17.03
CA THR A 66 -6.24 -0.15 16.75
C THR A 66 -5.14 0.48 17.58
N LEU A 67 -5.12 0.24 18.91
CA LEU A 67 -4.06 0.76 19.78
C LEU A 67 -2.66 0.28 19.37
N LEU A 68 -2.53 -1.00 18.97
CA LEU A 68 -1.27 -1.54 18.44
C LEU A 68 -0.86 -0.85 17.14
N ALA A 69 -1.80 -0.56 16.24
CA ALA A 69 -1.54 0.17 15.01
C ALA A 69 -1.05 1.60 15.25
N TYR A 70 -1.50 2.23 16.33
CA TYR A 70 -0.99 3.53 16.78
C TYR A 70 0.30 3.46 17.62
N GLY A 71 0.91 2.29 17.74
CA GLY A 71 2.19 2.11 18.41
C GLY A 71 2.10 2.01 19.94
N CYS A 72 0.91 1.73 20.51
CA CYS A 72 0.78 1.49 21.94
C CYS A 72 1.54 0.22 22.32
N PRO A 73 2.43 0.27 23.33
CA PRO A 73 3.19 -0.90 23.79
C PRO A 73 2.27 -2.03 24.26
N VAL A 74 2.64 -3.27 23.95
CA VAL A 74 1.87 -4.48 24.34
C VAL A 74 1.62 -4.51 25.83
N GLN A 75 2.63 -4.20 26.67
CA GLN A 75 2.54 -4.20 28.13
C GLN A 75 1.47 -3.23 28.66
N VAL A 76 1.31 -2.06 28.03
CA VAL A 76 0.28 -1.09 28.40
C VAL A 76 -1.10 -1.67 28.13
N ILE A 77 -1.29 -2.34 26.99
CA ILE A 77 -2.54 -2.99 26.61
C ILE A 77 -2.88 -4.13 27.56
N VAL A 78 -1.88 -4.96 27.90
CA VAL A 78 -2.02 -6.07 28.86
C VAL A 78 -2.55 -5.56 30.20
N VAL A 79 -1.94 -4.50 30.74
CA VAL A 79 -2.36 -3.90 32.02
C VAL A 79 -3.74 -3.24 31.91
N ALA A 80 -3.97 -2.47 30.86
CA ALA A 80 -5.21 -1.69 30.72
C ALA A 80 -6.46 -2.55 30.51
N PHE A 81 -6.32 -3.69 29.82
CA PHE A 81 -7.45 -4.57 29.46
C PHE A 81 -7.49 -5.86 30.27
N GLY A 82 -6.50 -6.11 31.15
CA GLY A 82 -6.39 -7.36 31.90
C GLY A 82 -6.21 -8.60 31.00
N LEU A 83 -5.54 -8.43 29.88
CA LEU A 83 -5.31 -9.49 28.90
C LEU A 83 -3.96 -10.17 29.12
N ASP A 84 -3.86 -11.42 28.66
CA ASP A 84 -2.58 -12.11 28.58
C ASP A 84 -1.76 -11.59 27.39
N GLU A 85 -0.44 -11.46 27.58
CA GLU A 85 0.46 -10.94 26.55
C GLU A 85 0.42 -11.76 25.26
N ARG A 86 0.37 -13.10 25.38
CA ARG A 86 0.28 -14.00 24.22
C ARG A 86 -1.00 -13.78 23.44
N THR A 87 -2.10 -13.47 24.14
CA THR A 87 -3.40 -13.14 23.49
C THR A 87 -3.27 -11.88 22.63
N VAL A 88 -2.64 -10.83 23.17
CA VAL A 88 -2.42 -9.57 22.42
C VAL A 88 -1.52 -9.80 21.21
N GLN A 89 -0.45 -10.57 21.38
CA GLN A 89 0.47 -10.93 20.29
C GLN A 89 -0.21 -11.80 19.23
N ASP A 90 -1.08 -12.76 19.60
CA ASP A 90 -1.88 -13.56 18.64
C ASP A 90 -2.81 -12.66 17.82
N TRP A 91 -3.49 -11.71 18.46
CA TRP A 91 -4.37 -10.78 17.74
C TRP A 91 -3.58 -9.87 16.79
N GLN A 92 -2.40 -9.42 17.17
CA GLN A 92 -1.49 -8.68 16.31
C GLN A 92 -1.07 -9.49 15.09
N ALA A 93 -0.70 -10.76 15.29
CA ALA A 93 -0.31 -11.65 14.19
C ALA A 93 -1.48 -11.93 13.24
N ARG A 94 -2.69 -12.15 13.76
CA ARG A 94 -3.92 -12.32 12.96
C ARG A 94 -4.28 -11.07 12.17
N ALA A 95 -4.15 -9.89 12.80
CA ALA A 95 -4.39 -8.62 12.13
C ALA A 95 -3.41 -8.41 10.97
N ARG A 96 -2.11 -8.71 11.20
CA ARG A 96 -1.10 -8.65 10.15
C ARG A 96 -1.44 -9.55 8.96
N GLN A 97 -1.74 -10.83 9.19
CA GLN A 97 -2.13 -11.76 8.13
C GLN A 97 -3.39 -11.34 7.39
N HIS A 98 -4.33 -10.73 8.11
CA HIS A 98 -5.54 -10.20 7.48
C HIS A 98 -5.23 -9.00 6.58
N CYS A 99 -4.39 -8.07 7.04
CA CYS A 99 -3.94 -6.92 6.25
C CYS A 99 -3.14 -7.37 5.00
N GLU A 100 -2.26 -8.38 5.13
CA GLU A 100 -1.53 -8.94 3.99
C GLU A 100 -2.51 -9.46 2.92
N ARG A 101 -3.52 -10.24 3.31
CA ARG A 101 -4.55 -10.73 2.37
C ARG A 101 -5.38 -9.61 1.74
N VAL A 102 -5.73 -8.58 2.52
CA VAL A 102 -6.43 -7.40 1.99
C VAL A 102 -5.55 -6.67 0.97
N ASP A 103 -4.26 -6.50 1.27
CA ASP A 103 -3.30 -5.88 0.35
C ASP A 103 -3.22 -6.67 -0.97
N GLU A 104 -3.01 -7.99 -0.89
CA GLU A 104 -2.92 -8.86 -2.07
C GLU A 104 -4.19 -8.84 -2.93
N HIS A 105 -5.37 -8.87 -2.32
CA HIS A 105 -6.64 -8.97 -3.05
C HIS A 105 -7.19 -7.63 -3.53
N LEU A 106 -6.95 -6.54 -2.78
CA LEU A 106 -7.54 -5.24 -3.08
C LEU A 106 -6.52 -4.24 -3.60
N VAL A 107 -5.29 -4.25 -3.12
CA VAL A 107 -4.29 -3.25 -3.48
C VAL A 107 -3.41 -3.73 -4.63
N GLN A 108 -2.90 -4.97 -4.57
CA GLN A 108 -1.98 -5.53 -5.57
C GLN A 108 -2.68 -5.97 -6.87
N GLN A 109 -3.85 -5.39 -7.17
CA GLN A 109 -4.57 -5.64 -8.41
C GLN A 109 -4.22 -4.62 -9.48
N PRO A 110 -4.04 -5.03 -10.75
CA PRO A 110 -3.78 -4.13 -11.85
C PRO A 110 -4.91 -3.11 -12.03
N ARG A 111 -4.55 -1.83 -12.07
CA ARG A 111 -5.49 -0.71 -12.25
C ARG A 111 -4.83 0.44 -12.99
N ASP A 112 -5.65 1.36 -13.47
CA ASP A 112 -5.16 2.64 -13.98
C ASP A 112 -4.73 3.51 -12.79
N LEU A 113 -3.42 3.69 -12.64
CA LEU A 113 -2.88 4.50 -11.57
C LEU A 113 -2.85 5.99 -11.92
N GLY A 114 -2.74 6.34 -13.21
CA GLY A 114 -2.62 7.71 -13.69
C GLY A 114 -1.41 8.44 -13.11
N GLN A 115 -1.44 8.73 -11.81
CA GLN A 115 -0.39 9.44 -11.10
C GLN A 115 -0.02 8.71 -9.81
N VAL A 116 1.28 8.48 -9.61
CA VAL A 116 1.85 7.86 -8.40
C VAL A 116 2.85 8.81 -7.78
N GLN A 117 2.72 9.03 -6.49
CA GLN A 117 3.72 9.70 -5.68
C GLN A 117 4.51 8.66 -4.89
N ALA A 118 5.83 8.78 -4.90
CA ALA A 118 6.72 7.94 -4.11
C ALA A 118 7.71 8.79 -3.32
N ASP A 119 7.96 8.39 -2.08
CA ASP A 119 8.85 9.07 -1.14
C ASP A 119 9.45 8.04 -0.18
N GLU A 120 10.52 8.39 0.50
CA GLU A 120 11.08 7.57 1.56
C GLU A 120 11.28 8.35 2.85
N MET A 121 11.09 7.65 3.95
CA MET A 121 11.32 8.18 5.28
C MET A 121 12.31 7.32 6.08
N ARG A 122 13.06 7.98 6.96
CA ARG A 122 13.93 7.31 7.92
C ARG A 122 13.18 7.12 9.23
N SER A 123 13.08 5.88 9.69
CA SER A 123 12.45 5.53 10.95
C SER A 123 13.46 4.99 11.95
N LYS A 124 13.30 5.35 13.23
CA LYS A 124 14.06 4.73 14.32
C LYS A 124 13.50 3.36 14.61
N MET A 125 14.39 2.40 14.81
CA MET A 125 14.06 1.06 15.28
C MET A 125 14.93 0.72 16.49
N GLN A 126 14.54 -0.32 17.24
CA GLN A 126 15.39 -0.84 18.30
C GLN A 126 16.71 -1.34 17.68
N GLY A 127 17.82 -0.73 18.10
CA GLY A 127 19.15 -1.07 17.57
C GLY A 127 19.61 -0.31 16.32
N GLY A 128 18.85 0.68 15.81
CA GLY A 128 19.30 1.43 14.64
C GLY A 128 18.24 2.24 13.90
N PHE A 129 18.40 2.30 12.58
CA PHE A 129 17.49 3.00 11.68
C PHE A 129 17.11 2.10 10.53
N ALA A 130 15.89 2.27 10.04
CA ALA A 130 15.43 1.71 8.79
C ALA A 130 14.93 2.81 7.86
N TRP A 131 15.04 2.55 6.57
CA TRP A 131 14.44 3.35 5.51
C TRP A 131 13.18 2.67 5.03
N LEU A 132 12.09 3.41 5.04
CA LEU A 132 10.79 2.99 4.52
C LEU A 132 10.51 3.77 3.24
N ALA A 133 10.57 3.10 2.10
CA ALA A 133 10.13 3.67 0.84
C ALA A 133 8.66 3.28 0.61
N MET A 134 7.83 4.25 0.24
CA MET A 134 6.39 4.09 0.08
C MET A 134 5.88 4.75 -1.18
N ALA A 135 4.75 4.25 -1.70
CA ALA A 135 4.09 4.84 -2.85
C ALA A 135 2.58 4.87 -2.68
N MET A 136 1.95 5.90 -3.23
CA MET A 136 0.50 6.04 -3.22
C MET A 136 -0.01 6.57 -4.56
N GLN A 137 -1.22 6.18 -4.92
CA GLN A 137 -1.96 6.77 -6.03
C GLN A 137 -2.45 8.16 -5.62
N VAL A 138 -2.18 9.18 -6.44
CA VAL A 138 -2.47 10.58 -6.07
C VAL A 138 -3.97 10.86 -6.05
N SER A 139 -4.72 10.37 -7.03
CA SER A 139 -6.15 10.66 -7.20
C SER A 139 -7.02 10.09 -6.09
N THR A 140 -6.73 8.87 -5.64
CA THR A 140 -7.55 8.14 -4.64
C THR A 140 -6.95 8.15 -3.24
N ARG A 141 -5.69 8.59 -3.09
CA ARG A 141 -4.89 8.46 -1.87
C ARG A 141 -4.66 7.00 -1.45
N LEU A 142 -4.88 6.06 -2.36
CA LEU A 142 -4.65 4.65 -2.08
C LEU A 142 -3.15 4.39 -1.89
N TRP A 143 -2.81 3.81 -0.74
CA TRP A 143 -1.47 3.31 -0.48
C TRP A 143 -1.24 2.06 -1.33
N LEU A 144 -0.27 2.14 -2.24
CA LEU A 144 0.05 1.05 -3.17
C LEU A 144 1.07 0.06 -2.63
N GLY A 145 1.82 0.46 -1.63
CA GLY A 145 2.77 -0.42 -0.95
C GLY A 145 3.96 0.31 -0.37
N ALA A 146 4.74 -0.45 0.39
CA ALA A 146 5.98 0.02 0.98
C ALA A 146 7.04 -1.09 0.96
N THR A 147 8.29 -0.67 1.08
CA THR A 147 9.46 -1.54 1.24
C THR A 147 10.35 -1.00 2.35
N LEU A 148 10.98 -1.91 3.10
CA LEU A 148 11.82 -1.58 4.23
C LEU A 148 13.24 -2.08 4.00
N SER A 149 14.24 -1.26 4.32
CA SER A 149 15.65 -1.63 4.27
C SER A 149 16.47 -0.86 5.30
N THR A 150 17.59 -1.42 5.70
CA THR A 150 18.59 -0.70 6.53
C THR A 150 19.37 0.34 5.72
N HIS A 151 19.31 0.28 4.39
CA HIS A 151 20.06 1.15 3.49
C HIS A 151 19.13 1.90 2.54
N ARG A 152 19.38 3.20 2.35
CA ARG A 152 18.75 4.04 1.32
C ARG A 152 19.49 3.86 -0.01
N ASN A 153 19.18 2.82 -0.73
CA ASN A 153 19.87 2.45 -1.96
C ASN A 153 18.90 2.10 -3.10
N LEU A 154 19.46 1.85 -4.27
CA LEU A 154 18.69 1.48 -5.46
C LEU A 154 17.85 0.21 -5.23
N THR A 155 18.35 -0.77 -4.49
CA THR A 155 17.63 -2.04 -4.22
C THR A 155 16.32 -1.80 -3.47
N LEU A 156 16.33 -0.91 -2.46
CA LEU A 156 15.12 -0.52 -1.74
C LEU A 156 14.08 0.07 -2.70
N ILE A 157 14.50 1.00 -3.55
CA ILE A 157 13.61 1.69 -4.49
C ILE A 157 13.13 0.75 -5.60
N GLU A 158 14.00 -0.10 -6.14
CA GLU A 158 13.59 -1.11 -7.14
C GLU A 158 12.53 -2.06 -6.58
N ALA A 159 12.66 -2.51 -5.34
CA ALA A 159 11.68 -3.36 -4.70
C ALA A 159 10.30 -2.68 -4.62
N LEU A 160 10.26 -1.37 -4.30
CA LEU A 160 9.04 -0.58 -4.32
C LEU A 160 8.47 -0.47 -5.74
N ILE A 161 9.30 -0.08 -6.70
CA ILE A 161 8.86 0.13 -8.10
C ILE A 161 8.36 -1.18 -8.73
N ARG A 162 8.93 -2.34 -8.38
CA ARG A 162 8.42 -3.65 -8.80
C ARG A 162 7.00 -3.91 -8.28
N LYS A 163 6.70 -3.56 -7.03
CA LYS A 163 5.31 -3.61 -6.51
C LYS A 163 4.38 -2.68 -7.31
N MET A 164 4.83 -1.46 -7.63
CA MET A 164 4.03 -0.55 -8.46
C MET A 164 3.76 -1.13 -9.85
N ARG A 165 4.73 -1.84 -10.42
CA ARG A 165 4.59 -2.49 -11.73
C ARG A 165 3.50 -3.55 -11.73
N THR A 166 3.32 -4.31 -10.64
CA THR A 166 2.23 -5.30 -10.52
C THR A 166 0.86 -4.66 -10.39
N CYS A 167 0.78 -3.47 -9.78
CA CYS A 167 -0.47 -2.74 -9.62
C CYS A 167 -0.88 -1.94 -10.89
N THR A 168 -0.02 -1.85 -11.90
CA THR A 168 -0.24 -0.97 -13.05
C THR A 168 -0.83 -1.73 -14.21
N LEU A 169 -2.00 -1.29 -14.70
CA LEU A 169 -2.69 -1.88 -15.84
C LEU A 169 -2.34 -1.17 -17.16
N CYS A 170 -2.37 0.13 -17.18
CA CYS A 170 -2.29 0.91 -18.41
C CYS A 170 -1.35 2.12 -18.33
N ARG A 171 -1.25 2.80 -19.45
CA ARG A 171 -0.46 4.00 -19.77
C ARG A 171 -1.42 5.11 -20.20
N PRO A 172 -1.14 6.38 -19.98
CA PRO A 172 0.08 6.97 -19.40
C PRO A 172 0.15 6.89 -17.89
N LEU A 173 1.38 6.90 -17.35
CA LEU A 173 1.65 6.84 -15.91
C LEU A 173 2.70 7.89 -15.52
N LEU A 174 2.34 8.77 -14.59
CA LEU A 174 3.23 9.80 -14.05
C LEU A 174 3.73 9.40 -12.66
N PHE A 175 5.05 9.34 -12.50
CA PHE A 175 5.71 9.23 -11.21
C PHE A 175 6.17 10.61 -10.72
N ALA A 176 5.69 11.02 -9.55
CA ALA A 176 6.19 12.19 -8.81
C ALA A 176 7.06 11.70 -7.65
N THR A 177 8.34 12.05 -7.66
CA THR A 177 9.32 11.62 -6.65
C THR A 177 10.12 12.81 -6.14
N ASP A 178 10.88 12.62 -5.06
CA ASP A 178 11.91 13.57 -4.69
C ASP A 178 13.10 13.54 -5.68
N GLY A 179 14.13 14.37 -5.41
CA GLY A 179 15.34 14.45 -6.26
C GLY A 179 16.26 13.23 -6.21
N LEU A 180 15.87 12.11 -5.59
CA LEU A 180 16.70 10.91 -5.50
C LEU A 180 16.81 10.19 -6.86
N GLN A 181 18.01 10.14 -7.42
CA GLN A 181 18.27 9.52 -8.73
C GLN A 181 17.93 8.03 -8.80
N ALA A 182 17.93 7.34 -7.66
CA ALA A 182 17.54 5.93 -7.58
C ALA A 182 16.13 5.67 -8.13
N TYR A 183 15.18 6.59 -7.96
CA TYR A 183 13.83 6.47 -8.56
C TYR A 183 13.88 6.45 -10.08
N VAL A 184 14.63 7.37 -10.68
CA VAL A 184 14.77 7.43 -12.15
C VAL A 184 15.36 6.14 -12.70
N HIS A 185 16.41 5.63 -12.05
CA HIS A 185 17.03 4.36 -12.46
C HIS A 185 16.11 3.16 -12.29
N ALA A 186 15.43 3.06 -11.13
CA ALA A 186 14.51 1.97 -10.85
C ALA A 186 13.31 1.96 -11.80
N ILE A 187 12.68 3.11 -12.05
CA ILE A 187 11.52 3.21 -12.95
C ILE A 187 11.94 2.81 -14.37
N ARG A 188 13.06 3.32 -14.88
CA ARG A 188 13.57 2.96 -16.21
C ARG A 188 13.97 1.48 -16.32
N ALA A 189 14.42 0.86 -15.23
CA ALA A 189 14.79 -0.55 -15.21
C ALA A 189 13.58 -1.49 -15.16
N VAL A 190 12.57 -1.12 -14.38
CA VAL A 190 11.41 -1.99 -14.09
C VAL A 190 10.30 -1.85 -15.14
N PHE A 191 10.04 -0.63 -15.64
CA PHE A 191 8.99 -0.39 -16.63
C PHE A 191 9.50 -0.62 -18.04
N ARG A 192 9.78 -1.89 -18.34
CA ARG A 192 10.21 -2.38 -19.65
C ARG A 192 9.31 -3.53 -20.09
N GLU A 193 9.22 -3.71 -21.39
CA GLU A 193 8.50 -4.83 -22.02
C GLU A 193 9.41 -5.58 -23.01
N PRO A 194 9.23 -6.89 -23.15
CA PRO A 194 9.96 -7.66 -24.14
C PRO A 194 9.47 -7.31 -25.55
N VAL A 195 10.40 -7.07 -26.46
CA VAL A 195 10.11 -6.90 -27.88
C VAL A 195 10.22 -8.26 -28.55
N PRO A 196 9.14 -8.80 -29.13
CA PRO A 196 9.19 -10.05 -29.86
C PRO A 196 10.06 -9.88 -31.12
N THR A 197 11.22 -10.52 -31.14
CA THR A 197 12.18 -10.44 -32.28
C THR A 197 12.06 -11.62 -33.22
N GLY A 198 11.23 -12.63 -32.92
CA GLY A 198 11.13 -13.86 -33.69
C GLY A 198 12.39 -14.74 -33.68
N ARG A 199 13.45 -14.33 -32.98
CA ARG A 199 14.72 -15.09 -32.88
C ARG A 199 14.78 -15.82 -31.55
N ARG A 200 15.45 -16.98 -31.52
CA ARG A 200 15.75 -17.70 -30.26
C ARG A 200 16.73 -16.87 -29.43
N GLY A 201 16.48 -16.76 -28.11
CA GLY A 201 17.32 -16.04 -27.16
C GLY A 201 16.50 -15.14 -26.25
N HIS A 202 17.19 -14.40 -25.35
CA HIS A 202 16.53 -13.42 -24.50
C HIS A 202 15.99 -12.25 -25.32
N PRO A 203 14.69 -11.88 -25.18
CA PRO A 203 14.10 -10.76 -25.88
C PRO A 203 14.78 -9.45 -25.46
N ARG A 204 14.95 -8.54 -26.42
CA ARG A 204 15.37 -7.16 -26.10
C ARG A 204 14.25 -6.50 -25.32
N LEU A 205 14.62 -5.78 -24.27
CA LEU A 205 13.69 -5.03 -23.45
C LEU A 205 13.58 -3.57 -23.97
N ARG A 206 12.36 -3.09 -24.21
CA ARG A 206 12.07 -1.71 -24.55
C ARG A 206 11.41 -1.02 -23.36
N PRO A 207 11.77 0.23 -23.02
CA PRO A 207 11.02 1.00 -22.04
C PRO A 207 9.53 1.11 -22.44
N TRP A 208 8.64 1.16 -21.49
CA TRP A 208 7.24 1.45 -21.72
C TRP A 208 7.08 2.85 -22.31
N ASP A 209 6.31 2.97 -23.36
CA ASP A 209 5.86 4.28 -23.86
C ASP A 209 4.83 4.87 -22.86
N GLY A 210 4.81 6.19 -22.69
CA GLY A 210 3.88 6.87 -21.79
C GLY A 210 4.23 6.76 -20.29
N ILE A 211 5.47 6.44 -19.95
CA ILE A 211 6.00 6.61 -18.58
C ILE A 211 6.61 8.01 -18.47
N TYR A 212 6.13 8.75 -17.48
CA TYR A 212 6.58 10.10 -17.17
C TYR A 212 7.19 10.14 -15.77
N ILE A 213 8.24 10.90 -15.59
CA ILE A 213 8.91 11.06 -14.29
C ILE A 213 9.07 12.55 -14.03
N ALA A 214 8.53 13.02 -12.92
CA ALA A 214 8.74 14.36 -12.40
C ALA A 214 9.44 14.28 -11.05
N GLN A 215 10.46 15.10 -10.86
CA GLN A 215 11.13 15.26 -9.57
C GLN A 215 10.70 16.56 -8.91
N VAL A 216 10.29 16.47 -7.65
CA VAL A 216 9.95 17.62 -6.80
C VAL A 216 11.19 18.02 -6.02
N VAL A 217 11.88 19.07 -6.47
CA VAL A 217 13.09 19.57 -5.84
C VAL A 217 12.74 20.73 -4.92
N LYS A 218 12.99 20.57 -3.63
CA LYS A 218 12.80 21.59 -2.61
C LYS A 218 14.11 22.38 -2.47
N GLN A 219 14.05 23.69 -2.70
CA GLN A 219 15.17 24.60 -2.48
C GLN A 219 15.01 25.27 -1.12
N TYR A 220 16.04 25.23 -0.31
CA TYR A 220 16.07 25.89 0.99
C TYR A 220 17.00 27.09 0.91
N ALA A 221 16.57 28.27 1.40
CA ALA A 221 17.44 29.43 1.56
C ALA A 221 18.47 29.11 2.65
N ILE A 222 19.75 29.27 2.31
CA ILE A 222 20.83 29.18 3.29
C ILE A 222 20.95 30.59 3.89
N ASP A 223 20.43 30.80 5.09
CA ASP A 223 20.71 32.00 5.84
C ASP A 223 22.13 31.92 6.41
N SER A 224 23.05 32.63 5.79
CA SER A 224 24.48 32.64 6.13
C SER A 224 24.81 33.24 7.50
N ARG A 225 23.82 33.73 8.24
CA ARG A 225 24.01 34.46 9.52
C ARG A 225 23.81 33.57 10.76
N PHE A 226 23.41 32.30 10.61
CA PHE A 226 23.20 31.43 11.75
C PHE A 226 23.87 30.09 11.57
N ILE A 227 24.71 29.70 12.54
CA ILE A 227 25.23 28.34 12.71
C ILE A 227 24.03 27.39 12.85
N PRO A 228 23.89 26.35 12.02
CA PRO A 228 22.66 25.60 11.92
C PRO A 228 22.53 24.62 13.06
N ARG A 229 21.85 24.97 14.12
CA ARG A 229 21.00 24.00 14.83
C ARG A 229 19.65 24.01 14.13
N LEU A 230 19.60 23.23 13.07
CA LEU A 230 18.47 22.65 12.34
C LEU A 230 17.05 23.05 12.86
N ARG A 231 16.58 24.23 12.61
CA ARG A 231 15.17 24.45 12.32
C ARG A 231 15.02 24.29 10.81
N ARG A 232 14.32 23.26 10.35
CA ARG A 232 13.88 23.17 8.96
C ARG A 232 12.93 24.34 8.72
N THR A 233 13.45 25.40 8.16
CA THR A 233 12.63 26.48 7.61
C THR A 233 11.82 25.93 6.44
N ALA A 234 10.65 26.48 6.19
CA ALA A 234 9.88 26.12 5.00
C ALA A 234 10.76 26.29 3.76
N PRO A 235 10.62 25.43 2.74
CA PRO A 235 11.41 25.56 1.52
C PRO A 235 11.14 26.92 0.87
N SER A 236 12.19 27.63 0.46
CA SER A 236 12.08 28.94 -0.21
C SER A 236 11.47 28.81 -1.60
N ALA A 237 11.64 27.67 -2.26
CA ALA A 237 11.02 27.35 -3.53
C ALA A 237 10.85 25.82 -3.67
N VAL A 238 9.79 25.42 -4.38
CA VAL A 238 9.56 24.06 -4.80
C VAL A 238 9.49 24.05 -6.32
N ARG A 239 10.38 23.31 -6.96
CA ARG A 239 10.42 23.18 -8.42
C ARG A 239 10.10 21.74 -8.81
N CYS A 240 9.22 21.58 -9.78
CA CYS A 240 8.97 20.27 -10.41
C CYS A 240 9.76 20.22 -11.71
N GLU A 241 10.67 19.27 -11.82
CA GLU A 241 11.52 19.10 -13.00
C GLU A 241 11.07 17.84 -13.76
N PRO A 242 10.71 17.96 -15.07
CA PRO A 242 10.44 16.80 -15.90
C PRO A 242 11.77 16.08 -16.19
N VAL A 243 11.82 14.78 -15.91
CA VAL A 243 13.02 13.96 -16.14
C VAL A 243 12.82 13.02 -17.33
N LEU A 244 11.59 12.65 -17.62
CA LEU A 244 11.24 11.77 -18.73
C LEU A 244 9.85 12.14 -19.27
N GLY A 245 9.74 12.30 -20.60
CA GLY A 245 8.47 12.60 -21.26
C GLY A 245 8.09 14.09 -21.24
N GLY A 246 8.44 14.84 -22.26
CA GLY A 246 8.58 16.31 -22.26
C GLY A 246 7.35 17.10 -22.56
N ASN A 247 6.14 16.84 -22.60
CA ASN A 247 4.99 17.77 -22.69
C ASN A 247 3.81 17.29 -21.83
N TRP A 248 3.64 17.96 -20.72
CA TRP A 248 2.63 17.66 -19.71
C TRP A 248 1.36 18.47 -20.00
N SER A 249 0.19 17.84 -20.03
CA SER A 249 -1.04 18.61 -19.95
C SER A 249 -1.16 19.23 -18.54
N LEU A 250 -1.60 20.48 -18.45
CA LEU A 250 -1.82 21.22 -17.21
C LEU A 250 -2.70 20.46 -16.19
N ALA A 251 -3.57 19.56 -16.65
CA ALA A 251 -4.42 18.73 -15.81
C ALA A 251 -3.64 17.71 -14.95
N LEU A 252 -2.50 17.19 -15.45
CA LEU A 252 -1.63 16.30 -14.68
C LEU A 252 -0.86 17.04 -13.58
N TRP A 253 -0.63 18.35 -13.75
CA TRP A 253 0.10 19.18 -12.79
C TRP A 253 -0.72 19.57 -11.56
N SER A 254 -2.01 19.78 -11.70
CA SER A 254 -2.87 20.25 -10.59
C SER A 254 -2.90 19.29 -9.39
N GLY A 255 -2.79 17.98 -9.63
CA GLY A 255 -2.74 16.97 -8.58
C GLY A 255 -1.46 17.00 -7.73
N ILE A 256 -0.31 17.29 -8.34
CA ILE A 256 1.00 17.32 -7.65
C ILE A 256 1.10 18.52 -6.71
N THR A 257 0.66 19.69 -7.17
CA THR A 257 0.74 20.93 -6.37
C THR A 257 -0.19 20.91 -5.16
N THR A 258 -1.30 20.20 -5.22
CA THR A 258 -2.23 20.07 -4.09
C THR A 258 -1.70 19.09 -3.04
N ALA A 259 -1.03 18.00 -3.44
CA ALA A 259 -0.45 17.01 -2.53
C ALA A 259 0.72 17.59 -1.70
N THR A 260 1.53 18.49 -2.28
CA THR A 260 2.67 19.09 -1.58
C THR A 260 2.28 20.15 -0.55
N ARG A 261 1.06 20.72 -0.61
CA ARG A 261 0.59 21.73 0.36
C ARG A 261 0.12 21.14 1.69
N HIS A 262 -0.19 19.83 1.76
CA HIS A 262 -0.71 19.18 2.97
C HIS A 262 0.31 18.37 3.76
N THR A 263 1.58 18.34 3.35
CA THR A 263 2.66 17.64 4.07
C THR A 263 3.65 18.60 4.74
N GLY A 264 3.23 19.83 4.99
CA GLY A 264 3.99 20.85 5.71
C GLY A 264 3.63 20.90 7.19
#